data_904f02f9b49ed3683ec05642bbec4620
#
_entry.id   904f02f9b49ed3683ec05642bbec4620
#
_cell.length_a   1.000
_cell.length_b   1.000
_cell.length_c   1.000
_cell.angle_alpha   90.00
_cell.angle_beta   90.00
_cell.angle_gamma   90.00
#
_symmetry.space_group_name_H-M   'P 1'
#
loop_
_entity.id
_entity.type
_entity.pdbx_description
1 polymer ?
#
loop_
_entity_poly.entity_id
_entity_poly.type
_entity_poly.pdbx_seq_one_letter_code
_entity_poly.pdbx_strand_id
1 'polypeptide(L)'
;AIGGERIGEKLVNARWREMSDREIARIRTGIGMVFQRFNLFPHLTALENVMLGPTRVLKYSRAEAEPLARGLLRKVGLAHKAADYPEKLSGGQQQRVAIARSLAMQPRLMLFDEATSALDPELIGEVLNVMRDLARDGMTMLVVTHEMKFAEDVADRVVFMDHGRIVEEGRPHELFRSPSHPRTQAFLRAVVDRQAMTETPAS
;
A
#
# COMPACT_ATOMS: atom_id res chain seq x y z
N ALA A 1 -5.74 9.53 -14.15
CA ALA A 1 -4.41 9.83 -14.68
C ALA A 1 -3.38 9.73 -13.57
N ILE A 2 -2.19 9.26 -13.86
CA ILE A 2 -1.08 9.18 -12.90
C ILE A 2 0.05 10.04 -13.45
N GLY A 3 0.50 11.04 -12.67
CA GLY A 3 1.52 11.99 -13.13
C GLY A 3 1.13 12.75 -14.41
N GLY A 4 -0.17 13.00 -14.61
CA GLY A 4 -0.70 13.64 -15.82
C GLY A 4 -0.95 12.69 -17.00
N GLU A 5 -0.48 11.45 -16.95
CA GLU A 5 -0.68 10.46 -18.01
C GLU A 5 -1.98 9.67 -17.78
N ARG A 6 -2.84 9.57 -18.80
CA ARG A 6 -3.99 8.65 -18.77
C ARG A 6 -3.50 7.21 -18.89
N ILE A 7 -4.21 6.29 -18.23
CA ILE A 7 -3.97 4.85 -18.38
C ILE A 7 -5.02 4.29 -19.32
N GLY A 8 -4.58 3.50 -20.30
CA GLY A 8 -5.44 2.86 -21.28
C GLY A 8 -5.61 3.64 -22.58
N GLU A 9 -5.47 4.97 -22.57
CA GLU A 9 -5.63 5.81 -23.76
C GLU A 9 -4.52 6.86 -23.87
N LYS A 10 -4.10 7.15 -25.09
CA LYS A 10 -3.13 8.20 -25.42
C LYS A 10 -3.64 9.09 -26.55
N LEU A 11 -3.27 10.36 -26.52
CA LEU A 11 -3.60 11.32 -27.56
C LEU A 11 -2.57 11.23 -28.69
N VAL A 12 -3.01 10.85 -29.89
CA VAL A 12 -2.18 10.79 -31.11
C VAL A 12 -2.88 11.57 -32.20
N ASN A 13 -2.25 12.60 -32.74
CA ASN A 13 -2.81 13.48 -33.80
C ASN A 13 -4.22 13.99 -33.44
N ALA A 14 -4.39 14.53 -32.21
CA ALA A 14 -5.65 15.03 -31.66
C ALA A 14 -6.79 14.00 -31.56
N ARG A 15 -6.49 12.70 -31.60
CA ARG A 15 -7.47 11.62 -31.42
C ARG A 15 -7.02 10.70 -30.28
N TRP A 16 -7.95 10.28 -29.44
CA TRP A 16 -7.71 9.28 -28.40
C TRP A 16 -7.58 7.90 -29.06
N ARG A 17 -6.52 7.18 -28.72
CA ARG A 17 -6.28 5.79 -29.12
C ARG A 17 -5.99 4.94 -27.90
N GLU A 18 -6.42 3.70 -27.93
CA GLU A 18 -6.05 2.71 -26.93
C GLU A 18 -4.53 2.51 -26.91
N MET A 19 -4.00 2.34 -25.72
CA MET A 19 -2.60 1.97 -25.51
C MET A 19 -2.43 0.47 -25.73
N SER A 20 -1.30 0.09 -26.29
CA SER A 20 -0.89 -1.31 -26.32
C SER A 20 -0.55 -1.83 -24.92
N ASP A 21 -0.63 -3.14 -24.72
CA ASP A 21 -0.26 -3.79 -23.45
C ASP A 21 1.15 -3.41 -23.00
N ARG A 22 2.08 -3.25 -23.94
CA ARG A 22 3.46 -2.83 -23.63
C ARG A 22 3.53 -1.40 -23.06
N GLU A 23 2.71 -0.49 -23.59
CA GLU A 23 2.63 0.89 -23.09
C GLU A 23 1.97 0.93 -21.72
N ILE A 24 0.90 0.15 -21.53
CA ILE A 24 0.23 0.00 -20.23
C ILE A 24 1.19 -0.61 -19.19
N ALA A 25 1.94 -1.66 -19.56
CA ALA A 25 2.93 -2.27 -18.70
C ALA A 25 4.03 -1.28 -18.27
N ARG A 26 4.47 -0.40 -19.19
CA ARG A 26 5.44 0.66 -18.87
C ARG A 26 4.89 1.66 -17.85
N ILE A 27 3.63 2.08 -17.96
CA ILE A 27 3.01 2.97 -16.98
C ILE A 27 2.91 2.27 -15.62
N ARG A 28 2.53 0.99 -15.62
CA ARG A 28 2.41 0.18 -14.40
C ARG A 28 3.72 0.00 -13.64
N THR A 29 4.88 0.10 -14.29
CA THR A 29 6.18 0.07 -13.55
C THR A 29 6.35 1.24 -12.60
N GLY A 30 5.67 2.37 -12.84
CA GLY A 30 5.66 3.54 -11.96
C GLY A 30 4.60 3.47 -10.84
N ILE A 31 3.90 2.33 -10.69
CA ILE A 31 2.86 2.12 -9.68
C ILE A 31 3.27 0.92 -8.84
N GLY A 32 3.48 1.12 -7.56
CA GLY A 32 3.63 0.03 -6.60
C GLY A 32 2.26 -0.44 -6.12
N MET A 33 2.11 -1.73 -5.87
CA MET A 33 0.89 -2.28 -5.28
C MET A 33 1.22 -3.28 -4.19
N VAL A 34 0.55 -3.13 -3.06
CA VAL A 34 0.63 -3.99 -1.89
C VAL A 34 -0.76 -4.55 -1.65
N PHE A 35 -0.88 -5.86 -1.69
CA PHE A 35 -2.13 -6.59 -1.57
C PHE A 35 -2.39 -7.02 -0.13
N GLN A 36 -3.62 -7.39 0.18
CA GLN A 36 -4.03 -7.99 1.44
C GLN A 36 -3.21 -9.27 1.76
N ARG A 37 -2.99 -10.13 0.75
CA ARG A 37 -2.06 -11.26 0.85
C ARG A 37 -0.67 -10.79 0.42
N PHE A 38 0.36 -11.21 1.14
CA PHE A 38 1.74 -10.72 0.98
C PHE A 38 2.33 -11.01 -0.40
N ASN A 39 1.89 -12.11 -1.05
CA ASN A 39 2.28 -12.53 -2.40
C ASN A 39 3.80 -12.56 -2.61
N LEU A 40 4.57 -12.93 -1.58
CA LEU A 40 5.99 -13.14 -1.71
C LEU A 40 6.27 -14.43 -2.49
N PHE A 41 7.37 -14.45 -3.20
CA PHE A 41 7.86 -15.65 -3.86
C PHE A 41 8.49 -16.58 -2.81
N PRO A 42 7.91 -17.75 -2.52
CA PRO A 42 8.31 -18.58 -1.37
C PRO A 42 9.72 -19.21 -1.52
N HIS A 43 10.19 -19.34 -2.76
CA HIS A 43 11.51 -19.89 -3.10
C HIS A 43 12.61 -18.82 -3.13
N LEU A 44 12.31 -17.57 -2.82
CA LEU A 44 13.25 -16.46 -2.74
C LEU A 44 13.34 -15.94 -1.31
N THR A 45 14.54 -15.56 -0.89
CA THR A 45 14.73 -14.85 0.38
C THR A 45 14.07 -13.47 0.38
N ALA A 46 13.96 -12.83 1.54
CA ALA A 46 13.45 -11.46 1.64
C ALA A 46 14.24 -10.50 0.73
N LEU A 47 15.56 -10.60 0.74
CA LEU A 47 16.44 -9.79 -0.13
C LEU A 47 16.15 -10.03 -1.62
N GLU A 48 16.07 -11.30 -2.02
CA GLU A 48 15.82 -11.66 -3.41
C GLU A 48 14.41 -11.26 -3.89
N ASN A 49 13.40 -11.36 -3.01
CA ASN A 49 12.08 -10.84 -3.29
C ASN A 49 12.11 -9.33 -3.62
N VAL A 50 12.86 -8.54 -2.85
CA VAL A 50 12.99 -7.09 -3.07
C VAL A 50 13.83 -6.79 -4.33
N MET A 51 14.86 -7.58 -4.62
CA MET A 51 15.71 -7.40 -5.80
C MET A 51 15.04 -7.77 -7.12
N LEU A 52 13.97 -8.58 -7.09
CA LEU A 52 13.38 -9.19 -8.30
C LEU A 52 12.95 -8.15 -9.34
N GLY A 53 12.19 -7.15 -8.90
CA GLY A 53 11.71 -6.06 -9.78
C GLY A 53 12.86 -5.28 -10.42
N PRO A 54 13.79 -4.71 -9.64
CA PRO A 54 14.97 -4.02 -10.15
C PRO A 54 15.76 -4.83 -11.17
N THR A 55 16.05 -6.10 -10.90
CA THR A 55 16.86 -6.92 -11.81
C THR A 55 16.10 -7.34 -13.06
N ARG A 56 14.84 -7.77 -12.94
CA ARG A 56 14.08 -8.33 -14.06
C ARG A 56 13.45 -7.25 -14.95
N VAL A 57 12.95 -6.18 -14.34
CA VAL A 57 12.19 -5.13 -15.04
C VAL A 57 13.05 -3.91 -15.34
N LEU A 58 13.75 -3.35 -14.32
CA LEU A 58 14.58 -2.16 -14.48
C LEU A 58 15.95 -2.48 -15.08
N LYS A 59 16.30 -3.78 -15.19
CA LYS A 59 17.58 -4.28 -15.77
C LYS A 59 18.82 -3.88 -14.97
N TYR A 60 18.65 -3.62 -13.67
CA TYR A 60 19.79 -3.40 -12.79
C TYR A 60 20.64 -4.66 -12.67
N SER A 61 21.94 -4.49 -12.63
CA SER A 61 22.86 -5.57 -12.22
C SER A 61 22.61 -5.95 -10.77
N ARG A 62 23.09 -7.12 -10.35
CA ARG A 62 23.01 -7.54 -8.96
C ARG A 62 23.75 -6.55 -8.04
N ALA A 63 24.86 -6.01 -8.49
CA ALA A 63 25.68 -5.04 -7.75
C ALA A 63 24.94 -3.72 -7.50
N GLU A 64 24.00 -3.32 -8.36
CA GLU A 64 23.16 -2.14 -8.19
C GLU A 64 21.89 -2.45 -7.38
N ALA A 65 21.28 -3.61 -7.64
CA ALA A 65 20.02 -3.98 -6.99
C ALA A 65 20.17 -4.35 -5.51
N GLU A 66 21.29 -4.99 -5.13
CA GLU A 66 21.48 -5.48 -3.75
C GLU A 66 21.61 -4.34 -2.72
N PRO A 67 22.41 -3.28 -2.92
CA PRO A 67 22.45 -2.15 -2.00
C PRO A 67 21.09 -1.45 -1.85
N LEU A 68 20.36 -1.28 -2.95
CA LEU A 68 19.00 -0.73 -2.95
C LEU A 68 18.07 -1.59 -2.09
N ALA A 69 18.05 -2.90 -2.32
CA ALA A 69 17.18 -3.82 -1.60
C ALA A 69 17.50 -3.89 -0.11
N ARG A 70 18.80 -3.90 0.25
CA ARG A 70 19.25 -3.85 1.65
C ARG A 70 18.85 -2.53 2.32
N GLY A 71 18.95 -1.41 1.61
CA GLY A 71 18.48 -0.11 2.09
C GLY A 71 16.98 -0.11 2.39
N LEU A 72 16.16 -0.69 1.49
CA LEU A 72 14.72 -0.80 1.65
C LEU A 72 14.33 -1.76 2.79
N LEU A 73 14.99 -2.91 2.91
CA LEU A 73 14.78 -3.80 4.05
C LEU A 73 15.10 -3.12 5.38
N ARG A 74 16.14 -2.27 5.42
CA ARG A 74 16.47 -1.46 6.58
C ARG A 74 15.36 -0.44 6.88
N LYS A 75 14.86 0.24 5.84
CA LYS A 75 13.74 1.21 5.95
C LYS A 75 12.48 0.59 6.56
N VAL A 76 12.19 -0.67 6.26
CA VAL A 76 11.05 -1.40 6.84
C VAL A 76 11.41 -2.21 8.11
N GLY A 77 12.59 -1.99 8.71
CA GLY A 77 13.02 -2.61 9.97
C GLY A 77 13.42 -4.08 9.85
N LEU A 78 13.73 -4.59 8.65
CA LEU A 78 13.98 -6.00 8.38
C LEU A 78 15.41 -6.29 7.85
N ALA A 79 16.40 -5.43 8.14
CA ALA A 79 17.76 -5.62 7.67
C ALA A 79 18.35 -6.99 8.12
N HIS A 80 18.02 -7.42 9.34
CA HIS A 80 18.46 -8.67 9.94
C HIS A 80 17.78 -9.91 9.35
N LYS A 81 16.71 -9.74 8.59
CA LYS A 81 15.89 -10.79 7.96
C LYS A 81 16.17 -10.97 6.46
N ALA A 82 17.20 -10.30 5.92
CA ALA A 82 17.48 -10.28 4.49
C ALA A 82 17.67 -11.69 3.88
N ALA A 83 18.25 -12.64 4.63
CA ALA A 83 18.51 -14.01 4.18
C ALA A 83 17.37 -14.99 4.51
N ASP A 84 16.32 -14.55 5.22
CA ASP A 84 15.23 -15.42 5.61
C ASP A 84 14.24 -15.61 4.43
N TYR A 85 13.71 -16.83 4.33
CA TYR A 85 12.63 -17.17 3.41
C TYR A 85 11.27 -16.77 4.01
N PRO A 86 10.23 -16.54 3.17
CA PRO A 86 8.90 -16.12 3.64
C PRO A 86 8.31 -17.00 4.75
N GLU A 87 8.53 -18.30 4.73
CA GLU A 87 8.07 -19.25 5.75
C GLU A 87 8.63 -18.99 7.17
N LYS A 88 9.79 -18.30 7.25
CA LYS A 88 10.43 -17.92 8.52
C LYS A 88 10.07 -16.51 8.99
N LEU A 89 9.18 -15.84 8.27
CA LEU A 89 8.75 -14.49 8.56
C LEU A 89 7.32 -14.48 9.10
N SER A 90 7.06 -13.67 10.13
CA SER A 90 5.68 -13.40 10.57
C SER A 90 4.87 -12.71 9.47
N GLY A 91 3.54 -12.71 9.56
CA GLY A 91 2.67 -12.03 8.61
C GLY A 91 3.03 -10.55 8.44
N GLY A 92 3.24 -9.82 9.54
CA GLY A 92 3.67 -8.43 9.50
C GLY A 92 5.05 -8.23 8.88
N GLN A 93 5.99 -9.17 9.10
CA GLN A 93 7.29 -9.15 8.43
C GLN A 93 7.15 -9.40 6.93
N GLN A 94 6.35 -10.37 6.51
CA GLN A 94 6.07 -10.64 5.10
C GLN A 94 5.47 -9.43 4.40
N GLN A 95 4.50 -8.75 5.04
CA GLN A 95 3.89 -7.55 4.50
C GLN A 95 4.89 -6.40 4.34
N ARG A 96 5.79 -6.22 5.32
CA ARG A 96 6.84 -5.21 5.22
C ARG A 96 7.86 -5.54 4.11
N VAL A 97 8.16 -6.81 3.86
CA VAL A 97 8.96 -7.22 2.68
C VAL A 97 8.20 -6.92 1.38
N ALA A 98 6.87 -7.15 1.32
CA ALA A 98 6.06 -6.81 0.16
C ALA A 98 6.04 -5.30 -0.13
N ILE A 99 5.98 -4.46 0.92
CA ILE A 99 6.14 -3.00 0.80
C ILE A 99 7.52 -2.66 0.24
N ALA A 100 8.60 -3.21 0.81
CA ALA A 100 9.96 -2.98 0.33
C ALA A 100 10.15 -3.40 -1.13
N ARG A 101 9.58 -4.55 -1.53
CA ARG A 101 9.57 -5.02 -2.93
C ARG A 101 8.89 -4.03 -3.87
N SER A 102 7.76 -3.49 -3.47
CA SER A 102 7.03 -2.50 -4.28
C SER A 102 7.82 -1.18 -4.38
N LEU A 103 8.43 -0.73 -3.30
CA LEU A 103 9.28 0.47 -3.27
C LEU A 103 10.56 0.33 -4.12
N ALA A 104 11.07 -0.89 -4.29
CA ALA A 104 12.26 -1.16 -5.09
C ALA A 104 12.09 -0.80 -6.57
N MET A 105 10.86 -0.72 -7.05
CA MET A 105 10.52 -0.24 -8.39
C MET A 105 10.54 1.29 -8.53
N GLN A 106 10.82 2.03 -7.43
CA GLN A 106 10.82 3.49 -7.37
C GLN A 106 9.50 4.11 -7.90
N PRO A 107 8.35 3.65 -7.39
CA PRO A 107 7.06 4.06 -7.92
C PRO A 107 6.74 5.52 -7.61
N ARG A 108 5.94 6.17 -8.48
CA ARG A 108 5.37 7.51 -8.25
C ARG A 108 4.10 7.45 -7.39
N LEU A 109 3.46 6.29 -7.31
CA LEU A 109 2.22 6.04 -6.59
C LEU A 109 2.28 4.65 -5.97
N MET A 110 1.94 4.55 -4.69
CA MET A 110 1.73 3.28 -4.01
C MET A 110 0.24 3.04 -3.77
N LEU A 111 -0.23 1.87 -4.17
CA LEU A 111 -1.58 1.38 -3.90
C LEU A 111 -1.50 0.36 -2.77
N PHE A 112 -2.32 0.55 -1.73
CA PHE A 112 -2.46 -0.40 -0.63
C PHE A 112 -3.91 -0.92 -0.62
N ASP A 113 -4.08 -2.20 -0.85
CA ASP A 113 -5.37 -2.87 -0.85
C ASP A 113 -5.49 -3.72 0.41
N GLU A 114 -6.12 -3.13 1.45
CA GLU A 114 -6.31 -3.76 2.76
C GLU A 114 -5.04 -4.42 3.32
N ALA A 115 -3.93 -3.72 3.32
CA ALA A 115 -2.60 -4.26 3.63
C ALA A 115 -2.45 -4.82 5.06
N THR A 116 -3.42 -4.61 5.94
CA THR A 116 -3.42 -5.09 7.34
C THR A 116 -4.46 -6.16 7.63
N SER A 117 -5.43 -6.39 6.73
CA SER A 117 -6.60 -7.25 6.99
C SER A 117 -6.27 -8.74 7.22
N ALA A 118 -5.11 -9.21 6.74
CA ALA A 118 -4.65 -10.59 6.92
C ALA A 118 -3.66 -10.76 8.09
N LEU A 119 -3.52 -9.73 8.94
CA LEU A 119 -2.56 -9.72 10.04
C LEU A 119 -3.25 -9.90 11.38
N ASP A 120 -2.53 -10.53 12.30
CA ASP A 120 -2.90 -10.51 13.71
C ASP A 120 -2.84 -9.07 14.25
N PRO A 121 -3.76 -8.69 15.17
CA PRO A 121 -3.86 -7.32 15.69
C PRO A 121 -2.53 -6.76 16.23
N GLU A 122 -1.72 -7.60 16.87
CA GLU A 122 -0.42 -7.21 17.42
C GLU A 122 0.60 -6.77 16.33
N LEU A 123 0.44 -7.27 15.09
CA LEU A 123 1.37 -7.01 13.98
C LEU A 123 0.94 -5.82 13.11
N ILE A 124 -0.31 -5.36 13.23
CA ILE A 124 -0.87 -4.26 12.43
C ILE A 124 -0.05 -2.99 12.63
N GLY A 125 0.28 -2.67 13.88
CA GLY A 125 0.99 -1.43 14.23
C GLY A 125 2.33 -1.27 13.51
N GLU A 126 3.08 -2.36 13.33
CA GLU A 126 4.37 -2.33 12.64
C GLU A 126 4.24 -1.96 11.15
N VAL A 127 3.20 -2.48 10.48
CA VAL A 127 2.94 -2.18 9.07
C VAL A 127 2.43 -0.76 8.91
N LEU A 128 1.50 -0.32 9.76
CA LEU A 128 0.99 1.05 9.75
C LEU A 128 2.09 2.09 10.02
N ASN A 129 3.06 1.78 10.88
CA ASN A 129 4.19 2.67 11.13
C ASN A 129 5.04 2.85 9.86
N VAL A 130 5.33 1.78 9.13
CA VAL A 130 6.03 1.88 7.84
C VAL A 130 5.24 2.77 6.86
N MET A 131 3.90 2.60 6.80
CA MET A 131 3.06 3.42 5.91
C MET A 131 3.04 4.90 6.34
N ARG A 132 3.04 5.20 7.66
CA ARG A 132 3.17 6.58 8.18
C ARG A 132 4.50 7.21 7.76
N ASP A 133 5.58 6.45 7.86
CA ASP A 133 6.90 6.95 7.47
C ASP A 133 6.97 7.23 5.96
N LEU A 134 6.34 6.39 5.12
CA LEU A 134 6.23 6.65 3.68
C LEU A 134 5.43 7.92 3.38
N ALA A 135 4.33 8.17 4.10
CA ALA A 135 3.57 9.41 3.97
C ALA A 135 4.40 10.64 4.34
N ARG A 136 5.14 10.59 5.46
CA ARG A 136 6.04 11.67 5.90
C ARG A 136 7.16 11.94 4.90
N ASP A 137 7.64 10.90 4.21
CA ASP A 137 8.63 11.03 3.14
C ASP A 137 8.03 11.59 1.82
N GLY A 138 6.75 11.92 1.79
CA GLY A 138 6.07 12.52 0.64
C GLY A 138 5.64 11.50 -0.43
N MET A 139 5.56 10.21 -0.10
CA MET A 139 5.06 9.21 -1.03
C MET A 139 3.57 9.40 -1.30
N THR A 140 3.19 9.57 -2.56
CA THR A 140 1.79 9.56 -2.95
C THR A 140 1.20 8.17 -2.78
N MET A 141 0.13 8.06 -2.00
CA MET A 141 -0.50 6.77 -1.69
C MET A 141 -2.00 6.81 -1.91
N LEU A 142 -2.57 5.72 -2.41
CA LEU A 142 -3.99 5.42 -2.35
C LEU A 142 -4.16 4.19 -1.48
N VAL A 143 -4.88 4.33 -0.37
CA VAL A 143 -5.00 3.29 0.64
C VAL A 143 -6.46 2.90 0.82
N VAL A 144 -6.77 1.63 0.58
CA VAL A 144 -8.04 1.02 0.99
C VAL A 144 -7.79 0.38 2.36
N THR A 145 -8.53 0.82 3.37
CA THR A 145 -8.32 0.38 4.75
C THR A 145 -9.59 0.50 5.58
N HIS A 146 -9.66 -0.30 6.62
CA HIS A 146 -10.62 -0.18 7.73
C HIS A 146 -9.96 0.38 9.00
N GLU A 147 -8.68 0.74 8.95
CA GLU A 147 -7.93 1.36 10.05
C GLU A 147 -8.25 2.86 10.12
N MET A 148 -9.39 3.20 10.75
CA MET A 148 -9.92 4.58 10.73
C MET A 148 -8.96 5.58 11.38
N LYS A 149 -8.33 5.18 12.51
CA LYS A 149 -7.37 6.04 13.20
C LYS A 149 -6.14 6.34 12.33
N PHE A 150 -5.64 5.34 11.61
CA PHE A 150 -4.55 5.55 10.65
C PHE A 150 -4.96 6.51 9.53
N ALA A 151 -6.17 6.32 8.96
CA ALA A 151 -6.68 7.21 7.93
C ALA A 151 -6.87 8.65 8.44
N GLU A 152 -7.37 8.84 9.68
CA GLU A 152 -7.50 10.16 10.30
C GLU A 152 -6.15 10.84 10.48
N ASP A 153 -5.11 10.10 10.89
CA ASP A 153 -3.79 10.64 11.21
C ASP A 153 -2.93 10.97 9.96
N VAL A 154 -3.17 10.28 8.84
CA VAL A 154 -2.20 10.26 7.71
C VAL A 154 -2.79 10.79 6.41
N ALA A 155 -4.09 10.65 6.17
CA ALA A 155 -4.67 11.00 4.89
C ALA A 155 -4.86 12.51 4.73
N ASP A 156 -4.56 13.02 3.53
CA ASP A 156 -4.95 14.39 3.13
C ASP A 156 -6.43 14.46 2.75
N ARG A 157 -6.98 13.35 2.25
CA ARG A 157 -8.35 13.22 1.76
C ARG A 157 -8.87 11.81 2.01
N VAL A 158 -10.10 11.70 2.44
CA VAL A 158 -10.80 10.44 2.64
C VAL A 158 -12.01 10.37 1.69
N VAL A 159 -12.23 9.19 1.13
CA VAL A 159 -13.37 8.90 0.24
C VAL A 159 -14.12 7.72 0.84
N PHE A 160 -15.38 7.93 1.19
CA PHE A 160 -16.28 6.85 1.59
C PHE A 160 -17.05 6.33 0.38
N MET A 161 -16.96 5.01 0.17
CA MET A 161 -17.61 4.33 -0.95
C MET A 161 -18.62 3.30 -0.44
N ASP A 162 -19.77 3.23 -1.11
CA ASP A 162 -20.79 2.21 -0.85
C ASP A 162 -21.40 1.77 -2.19
N HIS A 163 -21.59 0.47 -2.37
CA HIS A 163 -22.11 -0.13 -3.61
C HIS A 163 -21.44 0.38 -4.90
N GLY A 164 -20.10 0.53 -4.89
CA GLY A 164 -19.32 0.97 -6.05
C GLY A 164 -19.46 2.45 -6.40
N ARG A 165 -20.05 3.26 -5.52
CA ARG A 165 -20.22 4.71 -5.71
C ARG A 165 -19.54 5.48 -4.59
N ILE A 166 -18.99 6.63 -4.94
CA ILE A 166 -18.54 7.61 -3.95
C ILE A 166 -19.78 8.20 -3.30
N VAL A 167 -19.90 8.06 -1.98
CA VAL A 167 -21.01 8.55 -1.18
C VAL A 167 -20.66 9.88 -0.55
N GLU A 168 -19.45 10.00 -0.01
CA GLU A 168 -18.96 11.19 0.63
C GLU A 168 -17.43 11.25 0.51
N GLU A 169 -16.88 12.46 0.38
CA GLU A 169 -15.45 12.70 0.37
C GLU A 169 -15.13 14.01 1.07
N GLY A 170 -13.99 14.09 1.73
CA GLY A 170 -13.59 15.29 2.45
C GLY A 170 -12.25 15.14 3.16
N ARG A 171 -11.92 16.13 3.97
CA ARG A 171 -10.78 16.04 4.88
C ARG A 171 -11.07 15.02 5.98
N PRO A 172 -10.07 14.29 6.48
CA PRO A 172 -10.26 13.26 7.51
C PRO A 172 -11.06 13.77 8.71
N HIS A 173 -10.66 14.88 9.29
CA HIS A 173 -11.33 15.46 10.45
C HIS A 173 -12.82 15.77 10.21
N GLU A 174 -13.18 16.28 9.04
CA GLU A 174 -14.57 16.60 8.69
C GLU A 174 -15.37 15.31 8.53
N LEU A 175 -14.87 14.36 7.73
CA LEU A 175 -15.58 13.14 7.40
C LEU A 175 -15.72 12.20 8.61
N PHE A 176 -14.71 12.11 9.49
CA PHE A 176 -14.78 11.22 10.64
C PHE A 176 -15.55 11.80 11.82
N ARG A 177 -15.56 13.14 12.02
CA ARG A 177 -16.22 13.76 13.18
C ARG A 177 -17.58 14.32 12.89
N SER A 178 -17.83 14.78 11.67
CA SER A 178 -19.07 15.45 11.28
C SER A 178 -19.53 15.02 9.89
N PRO A 179 -19.68 13.70 9.62
CA PRO A 179 -20.12 13.23 8.32
C PRO A 179 -21.50 13.76 8.01
N SER A 180 -21.70 14.26 6.79
CA SER A 180 -22.96 14.83 6.33
C SER A 180 -23.94 13.78 5.81
N HIS A 181 -23.41 12.69 5.22
CA HIS A 181 -24.25 11.67 4.61
C HIS A 181 -24.70 10.59 5.62
N PRO A 182 -26.01 10.24 5.69
CA PRO A 182 -26.51 9.25 6.67
C PRO A 182 -25.83 7.87 6.59
N ARG A 183 -25.43 7.43 5.38
CA ARG A 183 -24.70 6.16 5.21
C ARG A 183 -23.32 6.20 5.81
N THR A 184 -22.59 7.30 5.66
CA THR A 184 -21.28 7.52 6.30
C THR A 184 -21.42 7.50 7.81
N GLN A 185 -22.44 8.20 8.35
CA GLN A 185 -22.73 8.20 9.80
C GLN A 185 -22.99 6.79 10.33
N ALA A 186 -23.84 6.02 9.64
CA ALA A 186 -24.17 4.66 10.04
C ALA A 186 -22.94 3.74 10.01
N PHE A 187 -22.09 3.86 8.99
CA PHE A 187 -20.87 3.09 8.86
C PHE A 187 -19.88 3.41 9.99
N LEU A 188 -19.62 4.69 10.24
CA LEU A 188 -18.66 5.10 11.26
C LEU A 188 -19.12 4.69 12.67
N ARG A 189 -20.42 4.80 12.99
CA ARG A 189 -20.96 4.27 14.26
C ARG A 189 -20.68 2.77 14.41
N ALA A 190 -20.96 1.98 13.37
CA ALA A 190 -20.75 0.53 13.42
C ALA A 190 -19.26 0.15 13.58
N VAL A 191 -18.33 0.94 13.03
CA VAL A 191 -16.89 0.73 13.19
C VAL A 191 -16.43 1.07 14.62
N VAL A 192 -16.88 2.21 15.18
CA VAL A 192 -16.56 2.64 16.55
C VAL A 192 -17.09 1.63 17.57
N ASP A 193 -18.34 1.19 17.42
CA ASP A 193 -18.95 0.20 18.30
C ASP A 193 -18.18 -1.13 18.30
N ARG A 194 -17.69 -1.57 17.12
CA ARG A 194 -16.90 -2.79 17.00
C ARG A 194 -15.52 -2.67 17.66
N GLN A 195 -14.85 -1.53 17.55
CA GLN A 195 -13.56 -1.29 18.20
C GLN A 195 -13.70 -1.23 19.71
N ALA A 196 -14.75 -0.60 20.24
CA ALA A 196 -15.03 -0.58 21.68
C ALA A 196 -15.27 -1.97 22.26
N MET A 197 -15.88 -2.89 21.50
CA MET A 197 -16.10 -4.28 21.94
C MET A 197 -14.82 -5.13 21.99
N THR A 198 -13.81 -4.79 21.17
CA THR A 198 -12.52 -5.52 21.15
C THR A 198 -11.53 -5.02 22.21
N GLU A 199 -11.72 -3.84 22.76
CA GLU A 199 -10.86 -3.24 23.79
C GLU A 199 -11.31 -3.56 25.23
N THR A 200 -12.45 -4.23 25.43
CA THR A 200 -12.90 -4.65 26.78
C THR A 200 -12.25 -6.00 27.10
N PRO A 201 -11.24 -6.05 28.02
CA PRO A 201 -10.68 -7.34 28.43
C PRO A 201 -11.75 -8.15 29.17
N ALA A 202 -11.88 -9.41 28.80
CA ALA A 202 -12.69 -10.36 29.55
C ALA A 202 -12.16 -10.42 30.98
N SER A 203 -13.02 -10.01 31.93
CA SER A 203 -12.77 -10.02 33.35
C SER A 203 -12.63 -11.43 33.89
#